data_fafdd1da578f0e1f557e33b3ba3e4038
#
_entry.id   fafdd1da578f0e1f557e33b3ba3e4038
#
_cell.length_a   1.000
_cell.length_b   1.000
_cell.length_c   1.000
_cell.angle_alpha   90.00
_cell.angle_beta   90.00
_cell.angle_gamma   90.00
#
_symmetry.space_group_name_H-M   'P 1'
#
loop_
_entity.id
_entity.type
_entity.pdbx_description
1 polymer ?
#
loop_
_entity_poly.entity_id
_entity_poly.type
_entity_poly.pdbx_seq_one_letter_code
_entity_poly.pdbx_strand_id
1 'polypeptide(L)'
;MKAIGKIANNTIHINNNMLRAISLRALRPSPVARVPTIARPQAIRFYAGFPALTRDLARERIFELLEGFSKVEGKEITETASFSQDLGLDSLDVVEVVMEVEHEFNIQIPDHEADTLKSVGQTIDYILEQPDAC
;
A
#
# COMPACT_ATOMS: atom_id res chain seq x y z
N MET A 1 -14.73 55.29 36.89
CA MET A 1 -15.01 53.85 37.07
C MET A 1 -16.49 53.50 36.86
N LYS A 2 -17.39 54.26 37.39
CA LYS A 2 -18.83 53.96 37.23
C LYS A 2 -19.37 54.15 35.81
N ALA A 3 -18.76 54.97 34.98
CA ALA A 3 -19.14 55.16 33.58
C ALA A 3 -18.85 53.95 32.70
N ILE A 4 -17.82 53.22 32.98
CA ILE A 4 -17.42 52.06 32.19
C ILE A 4 -18.43 50.91 32.35
N GLY A 5 -18.94 50.70 33.54
CA GLY A 5 -19.93 49.66 33.77
C GLY A 5 -21.29 49.91 33.10
N LYS A 6 -21.67 51.18 33.00
CA LYS A 6 -22.91 51.53 32.29
C LYS A 6 -22.86 51.32 30.80
N ILE A 7 -21.73 51.60 30.22
CA ILE A 7 -21.54 51.40 28.78
C ILE A 7 -21.58 49.89 28.42
N ALA A 8 -20.98 49.07 29.23
CA ALA A 8 -20.99 47.62 29.01
C ALA A 8 -22.40 47.02 29.06
N ASN A 9 -23.23 47.53 30.02
CA ASN A 9 -24.59 47.05 30.15
C ASN A 9 -25.47 47.42 28.93
N ASN A 10 -25.29 48.60 28.41
CA ASN A 10 -26.07 49.01 27.24
C ASN A 10 -25.68 48.24 25.97
N THR A 11 -24.43 47.94 25.82
CA THR A 11 -23.95 47.16 24.67
C THR A 11 -24.48 45.75 24.69
N ILE A 12 -24.56 45.13 25.83
CA ILE A 12 -25.06 43.77 25.98
C ILE A 12 -26.55 43.66 25.59
N HIS A 13 -27.35 44.65 25.95
CA HIS A 13 -28.78 44.65 25.63
C HIS A 13 -29.05 44.76 24.13
N ILE A 14 -28.32 45.56 23.42
CA ILE A 14 -28.49 45.75 21.99
C ILE A 14 -28.08 44.48 21.24
N ASN A 15 -27.00 43.85 21.67
CA ASN A 15 -26.50 42.67 21.03
C ASN A 15 -27.44 41.46 21.16
N ASN A 16 -28.08 41.30 22.30
CA ASN A 16 -29.00 40.20 22.54
C ASN A 16 -30.23 40.25 21.61
N ASN A 17 -30.75 41.42 21.35
CA ASN A 17 -31.88 41.55 20.45
C ASN A 17 -31.50 41.32 18.99
N MET A 18 -30.36 41.79 18.60
CA MET A 18 -29.84 41.54 17.25
C MET A 18 -29.52 40.08 17.03
N LEU A 19 -28.90 39.41 17.97
CA LEU A 19 -28.58 38.01 17.89
C LEU A 19 -29.81 37.12 17.77
N ARG A 20 -30.90 37.48 18.46
CA ARG A 20 -32.17 36.76 18.32
C ARG A 20 -32.74 36.80 16.89
N ALA A 21 -32.71 37.95 16.29
CA ALA A 21 -33.24 38.14 14.95
C ALA A 21 -32.40 37.37 13.90
N ILE A 22 -31.11 37.37 14.09
CA ILE A 22 -30.17 36.65 13.21
C ILE A 22 -30.28 35.14 13.39
N SER A 23 -30.41 34.67 14.61
CA SER A 23 -30.50 33.24 14.87
C SER A 23 -31.78 32.61 14.33
N LEU A 24 -32.87 33.33 14.32
CA LEU A 24 -34.13 32.85 13.73
C LEU A 24 -34.02 32.66 12.18
N ARG A 25 -33.24 33.50 11.55
CA ARG A 25 -32.97 33.35 10.10
C ARG A 25 -31.98 32.24 9.81
N ALA A 26 -30.99 32.07 10.65
CA ALA A 26 -30.00 31.03 10.52
C ALA A 26 -30.55 29.62 10.77
N LEU A 27 -31.62 29.53 11.55
CA LEU A 27 -32.30 28.28 11.88
C LEU A 27 -33.18 27.72 10.76
N ARG A 28 -33.33 28.41 9.66
CA ARG A 28 -33.89 27.75 8.48
C ARG A 28 -32.88 26.78 7.98
N PRO A 29 -33.08 25.50 8.21
CA PRO A 29 -32.23 24.52 7.54
C PRO A 29 -32.43 24.72 6.07
N SER A 30 -31.46 25.20 5.38
CA SER A 30 -31.46 25.07 3.96
C SER A 30 -31.54 23.58 3.66
N PRO A 31 -32.53 23.16 2.91
CA PRO A 31 -32.69 21.75 2.56
C PRO A 31 -31.52 21.18 1.77
N VAL A 32 -30.56 22.00 1.48
CA VAL A 32 -29.39 21.69 0.68
C VAL A 32 -28.29 20.95 1.44
N ALA A 33 -28.38 20.91 2.78
CA ALA A 33 -27.36 20.21 3.58
C ALA A 33 -27.41 18.69 3.48
N ARG A 34 -28.41 18.15 2.80
CA ARG A 34 -28.33 16.80 2.30
C ARG A 34 -27.69 16.84 0.91
N VAL A 35 -26.44 17.19 0.90
CA VAL A 35 -25.57 16.61 -0.11
C VAL A 35 -25.80 15.11 0.06
N PRO A 36 -26.38 14.42 -0.92
CA PRO A 36 -26.28 12.99 -0.87
C PRO A 36 -24.81 12.76 -0.64
N THR A 37 -24.48 12.14 0.45
CA THR A 37 -23.22 11.46 0.56
C THR A 37 -23.30 10.50 -0.61
N ILE A 38 -22.86 10.98 -1.75
CA ILE A 38 -22.52 10.10 -2.83
C ILE A 38 -21.55 9.21 -2.13
N ALA A 39 -22.04 8.07 -1.71
CA ALA A 39 -21.18 7.01 -1.28
C ALA A 39 -20.13 7.01 -2.37
N ARG A 40 -18.95 7.51 -2.07
CA ARG A 40 -17.83 7.43 -2.97
C ARG A 40 -17.91 6.01 -3.48
N PRO A 41 -18.15 5.79 -4.75
CA PRO A 41 -17.99 4.45 -5.25
C PRO A 41 -16.62 4.09 -4.73
N GLN A 42 -16.59 3.09 -3.89
CA GLN A 42 -15.32 2.62 -3.39
C GLN A 42 -14.62 2.06 -4.61
N ALA A 43 -14.04 2.95 -5.38
CA ALA A 43 -13.20 2.62 -6.52
C ALA A 43 -12.03 1.71 -6.11
N ILE A 44 -11.81 1.62 -4.81
CA ILE A 44 -10.90 0.69 -4.18
C ILE A 44 -11.24 -0.78 -4.49
N ARG A 45 -12.47 -1.09 -4.89
CA ARG A 45 -12.85 -2.46 -5.24
C ARG A 45 -12.30 -2.95 -6.58
N PHE A 46 -11.84 -2.06 -7.43
CA PHE A 46 -11.18 -2.47 -8.66
C PHE A 46 -9.75 -2.98 -8.44
N TYR A 47 -9.12 -2.60 -7.33
CA TYR A 47 -7.85 -3.21 -6.91
C TYR A 47 -8.02 -4.57 -6.24
N ALA A 48 -9.23 -4.93 -5.83
CA ALA A 48 -9.55 -6.27 -5.32
C ALA A 48 -9.66 -7.34 -6.43
N GLY A 49 -9.46 -6.97 -7.69
CA GLY A 49 -9.46 -7.89 -8.83
C GLY A 49 -8.13 -8.60 -9.08
N PHE A 50 -7.04 -8.12 -8.48
CA PHE A 50 -5.79 -8.86 -8.51
C PHE A 50 -5.76 -9.74 -7.25
N PRO A 51 -5.69 -11.05 -7.40
CA PRO A 51 -5.50 -11.92 -6.25
C PRO A 51 -4.23 -11.47 -5.53
N ALA A 52 -4.32 -11.32 -4.21
CA ALA A 52 -3.14 -11.05 -3.40
C ALA A 52 -2.08 -12.09 -3.76
N LEU A 53 -0.83 -11.66 -3.89
CA LEU A 53 0.28 -12.54 -4.21
C LEU A 53 0.36 -13.63 -3.13
N THR A 54 0.03 -14.85 -3.52
CA THR A 54 0.09 -16.01 -2.62
C THR A 54 1.44 -16.70 -2.76
N ARG A 55 1.82 -17.45 -1.71
CA ARG A 55 3.06 -18.23 -1.74
C ARG A 55 3.12 -19.19 -2.95
N ASP A 56 2.02 -19.86 -3.24
CA ASP A 56 1.94 -20.80 -4.35
C ASP A 56 2.14 -20.10 -5.70
N LEU A 57 1.54 -18.94 -5.87
CA LEU A 57 1.68 -18.15 -7.08
C LEU A 57 3.11 -17.60 -7.22
N ALA A 58 3.70 -17.10 -6.15
CA ALA A 58 5.09 -16.63 -6.15
C ALA A 58 6.06 -17.76 -6.49
N ARG A 59 5.84 -18.93 -5.92
CA ARG A 59 6.62 -20.13 -6.19
C ARG A 59 6.55 -20.53 -7.67
N GLU A 60 5.35 -20.64 -8.21
CA GLU A 60 5.13 -21.01 -9.61
C GLU A 60 5.87 -20.07 -10.55
N ARG A 61 5.72 -18.76 -10.36
CA ARG A 61 6.39 -17.76 -11.18
C ARG A 61 7.92 -17.82 -11.07
N ILE A 62 8.46 -18.03 -9.87
CA ILE A 62 9.91 -18.20 -9.68
C ILE A 62 10.41 -19.47 -10.36
N PHE A 63 9.65 -20.55 -10.32
CA PHE A 63 10.03 -21.79 -10.97
C PHE A 63 10.08 -21.60 -12.49
N GLU A 64 9.08 -20.97 -13.09
CA GLU A 64 9.08 -20.64 -14.52
C GLU A 64 10.28 -19.76 -14.90
N LEU A 65 10.59 -18.77 -14.06
CA LEU A 65 11.73 -17.90 -14.27
C LEU A 65 13.05 -18.70 -14.24
N LEU A 66 13.22 -19.57 -13.26
CA LEU A 66 14.42 -20.40 -13.12
C LEU A 66 14.58 -21.43 -14.26
N GLU A 67 13.48 -21.99 -14.74
CA GLU A 67 13.48 -22.90 -15.89
C GLU A 67 14.00 -22.23 -17.17
N GLY A 68 13.89 -20.92 -17.26
CA GLY A 68 14.46 -20.13 -18.37
C GLY A 68 15.99 -20.06 -18.37
N PHE A 69 16.63 -20.39 -17.26
CA PHE A 69 18.10 -20.40 -17.18
C PHE A 69 18.69 -21.71 -17.67
N SER A 70 19.54 -21.63 -18.67
CA SER A 70 20.15 -22.81 -19.29
C SER A 70 20.95 -23.71 -18.34
N LYS A 71 21.49 -23.13 -17.24
CA LYS A 71 22.23 -23.87 -16.22
C LYS A 71 21.35 -24.70 -15.30
N VAL A 72 20.07 -24.37 -15.23
CA VAL A 72 19.05 -25.04 -14.40
C VAL A 72 18.32 -26.11 -15.21
N GLU A 73 18.47 -26.11 -16.51
CA GLU A 73 17.82 -27.06 -17.39
C GLU A 73 18.11 -28.52 -16.99
N GLY A 74 17.05 -29.29 -16.77
CA GLY A 74 17.15 -30.67 -16.34
C GLY A 74 17.41 -30.92 -14.88
N LYS A 75 17.41 -29.86 -14.05
CA LYS A 75 17.50 -29.95 -12.60
C LYS A 75 16.13 -29.85 -11.95
N GLU A 76 15.97 -30.50 -10.82
CA GLU A 76 14.75 -30.41 -10.04
C GLU A 76 14.74 -29.10 -9.23
N ILE A 77 13.78 -28.24 -9.53
CA ILE A 77 13.59 -26.98 -8.82
C ILE A 77 12.65 -27.22 -7.66
N THR A 78 13.14 -27.05 -6.45
CA THR A 78 12.35 -27.15 -5.23
C THR A 78 12.50 -25.89 -4.40
N GLU A 79 11.57 -25.62 -3.48
CA GLU A 79 11.67 -24.46 -2.57
C GLU A 79 12.94 -24.53 -1.69
N THR A 80 13.39 -25.72 -1.36
CA THR A 80 14.60 -25.93 -0.54
C THR A 80 15.88 -25.87 -1.34
N ALA A 81 15.78 -25.85 -2.67
CA ALA A 81 16.95 -25.84 -3.54
C ALA A 81 17.78 -24.57 -3.34
N SER A 82 19.09 -24.79 -3.19
CA SER A 82 20.08 -23.73 -3.15
C SER A 82 20.49 -23.33 -4.56
N PHE A 83 20.60 -22.05 -4.82
CA PHE A 83 20.99 -21.52 -6.12
C PHE A 83 22.37 -22.06 -6.58
N SER A 84 23.35 -22.05 -5.67
CA SER A 84 24.71 -22.48 -6.03
C SER A 84 24.95 -23.97 -5.88
N GLN A 85 24.38 -24.62 -4.87
CA GLN A 85 24.67 -26.03 -4.59
C GLN A 85 23.82 -26.99 -5.41
N ASP A 86 22.52 -26.74 -5.45
CA ASP A 86 21.56 -27.62 -6.13
C ASP A 86 21.35 -27.21 -7.59
N LEU A 87 21.17 -25.93 -7.84
CA LEU A 87 20.96 -25.40 -9.18
C LEU A 87 22.26 -25.09 -9.93
N GLY A 88 23.39 -25.07 -9.23
CA GLY A 88 24.72 -24.86 -9.83
C GLY A 88 24.91 -23.50 -10.48
N LEU A 89 24.22 -22.49 -9.94
CA LEU A 89 24.33 -21.12 -10.41
C LEU A 89 25.56 -20.45 -9.82
N ASP A 90 26.28 -19.71 -10.63
CA ASP A 90 27.40 -18.87 -10.17
C ASP A 90 26.89 -17.61 -9.52
N SER A 91 27.76 -16.85 -8.86
CA SER A 91 27.39 -15.57 -8.28
C SER A 91 26.85 -14.55 -9.28
N LEU A 92 27.32 -14.58 -10.53
CA LEU A 92 26.78 -13.76 -11.61
C LEU A 92 25.37 -14.20 -12.01
N ASP A 93 25.14 -15.51 -12.10
CA ASP A 93 23.81 -16.04 -12.41
C ASP A 93 22.80 -15.74 -11.31
N VAL A 94 23.23 -15.79 -10.05
CA VAL A 94 22.37 -15.42 -8.91
C VAL A 94 21.96 -13.94 -8.99
N VAL A 95 22.86 -13.05 -9.39
CA VAL A 95 22.52 -11.65 -9.63
C VAL A 95 21.53 -11.51 -10.77
N GLU A 96 21.68 -12.25 -11.85
CA GLU A 96 20.72 -12.26 -12.96
C GLU A 96 19.35 -12.76 -12.49
N VAL A 97 19.28 -13.83 -11.71
CA VAL A 97 18.03 -14.32 -11.10
C VAL A 97 17.38 -13.25 -10.25
N VAL A 98 18.13 -12.56 -9.41
CA VAL A 98 17.61 -11.48 -8.57
C VAL A 98 17.03 -10.36 -9.43
N MET A 99 17.73 -9.94 -10.49
CA MET A 99 17.24 -8.91 -11.40
C MET A 99 15.96 -9.32 -12.13
N GLU A 100 15.85 -10.57 -12.55
CA GLU A 100 14.64 -11.09 -13.19
C GLU A 100 13.47 -11.17 -12.19
N VAL A 101 13.73 -11.55 -10.94
CA VAL A 101 12.75 -11.53 -9.86
C VAL A 101 12.26 -10.10 -9.60
N GLU A 102 13.16 -9.13 -9.51
CA GLU A 102 12.80 -7.72 -9.37
C GLU A 102 11.86 -7.25 -10.49
N HIS A 103 12.19 -7.63 -11.71
CA HIS A 103 11.41 -7.27 -12.88
C HIS A 103 10.04 -7.97 -12.89
N GLU A 104 10.00 -9.25 -12.58
CA GLU A 104 8.77 -10.06 -12.60
C GLU A 104 7.77 -9.63 -11.52
N PHE A 105 8.25 -9.33 -10.32
CA PHE A 105 7.41 -8.93 -9.18
C PHE A 105 7.32 -7.42 -8.98
N ASN A 106 7.97 -6.63 -9.82
CA ASN A 106 8.01 -5.17 -9.76
C ASN A 106 8.47 -4.63 -8.39
N ILE A 107 9.48 -5.26 -7.83
CA ILE A 107 10.11 -4.90 -6.55
C ILE A 107 11.57 -4.50 -6.76
N GLN A 108 12.17 -3.95 -5.72
CA GLN A 108 13.61 -3.68 -5.70
C GLN A 108 14.25 -4.45 -4.53
N ILE A 109 15.27 -5.22 -4.83
CA ILE A 109 16.02 -5.99 -3.86
C ILE A 109 17.40 -5.34 -3.71
N PRO A 110 17.71 -4.71 -2.58
CA PRO A 110 19.03 -4.14 -2.35
C PRO A 110 20.13 -5.21 -2.40
N ASP A 111 21.32 -4.86 -2.86
CA ASP A 111 22.45 -5.80 -3.01
C ASP A 111 22.77 -6.57 -1.73
N HIS A 112 22.67 -5.90 -0.58
CA HIS A 112 22.93 -6.53 0.72
C HIS A 112 21.89 -7.59 1.10
N GLU A 113 20.66 -7.46 0.63
CA GLU A 113 19.61 -8.47 0.79
C GLU A 113 19.78 -9.59 -0.24
N ALA A 114 20.11 -9.24 -1.49
CA ALA A 114 20.38 -10.20 -2.54
C ALA A 114 21.44 -11.22 -2.15
N ASP A 115 22.50 -10.78 -1.47
CA ASP A 115 23.55 -11.64 -0.95
C ASP A 115 23.08 -12.65 0.12
N THR A 116 21.96 -12.38 0.76
CA THR A 116 21.36 -13.29 1.76
C THR A 116 20.46 -14.34 1.14
N LEU A 117 19.93 -14.07 -0.06
CA LEU A 117 19.03 -14.96 -0.77
C LEU A 117 19.80 -16.12 -1.43
N LYS A 118 19.97 -17.20 -0.71
CA LYS A 118 20.73 -18.37 -1.17
C LYS A 118 19.87 -19.53 -1.65
N SER A 119 18.58 -19.51 -1.36
CA SER A 119 17.64 -20.54 -1.75
C SER A 119 16.36 -19.95 -2.34
N VAL A 120 15.68 -20.77 -3.11
CA VAL A 120 14.39 -20.42 -3.70
C VAL A 120 13.37 -20.01 -2.65
N GLY A 121 13.29 -20.78 -1.54
CA GLY A 121 12.37 -20.49 -0.45
C GLY A 121 12.61 -19.13 0.22
N GLN A 122 13.87 -18.77 0.45
CA GLN A 122 14.22 -17.46 1.00
C GLN A 122 13.80 -16.32 0.08
N THR A 123 13.93 -16.52 -1.23
CA THR A 123 13.48 -15.54 -2.22
C THR A 123 11.96 -15.40 -2.20
N ILE A 124 11.23 -16.51 -2.11
CA ILE A 124 9.77 -16.49 -1.99
C ILE A 124 9.33 -15.74 -0.72
N ASP A 125 9.93 -16.07 0.42
CA ASP A 125 9.62 -15.43 1.70
C ASP A 125 9.88 -13.92 1.64
N TYR A 126 11.01 -13.52 1.08
CA TYR A 126 11.37 -12.12 0.89
C TYR A 126 10.35 -11.37 0.02
N ILE A 127 9.94 -11.96 -1.10
CA ILE A 127 8.93 -11.35 -1.99
C ILE A 127 7.60 -11.16 -1.28
N LEU A 128 7.17 -12.13 -0.49
CA LEU A 128 5.90 -12.05 0.25
C LEU A 128 5.92 -11.01 1.37
N GLU A 129 7.09 -10.65 1.88
CA GLU A 129 7.26 -9.59 2.87
C GLU A 129 7.19 -8.19 2.24
N GLN A 130 7.38 -8.09 0.93
CA GLN A 130 7.34 -6.80 0.23
C GLN A 130 5.90 -6.35 0.01
N PRO A 131 5.52 -5.14 0.45
CA PRO A 131 4.17 -4.63 0.27
C PRO A 131 3.84 -4.30 -1.19
N ASP A 132 4.87 -4.07 -2.00
CA ASP A 132 4.74 -3.64 -3.39
C ASP A 132 4.78 -4.82 -4.38
N ALA A 133 5.07 -6.03 -3.91
CA ALA A 133 5.14 -7.22 -4.76
C ALA A 133 3.76 -7.58 -5.35
N CYS A 134 3.74 -7.82 -6.62
CA CYS A 134 2.52 -8.18 -7.36
C CYS A 134 2.71 -9.31 -8.38
#